data_f94452c74aa30feffbe0785897d00b1d
#
_entry.id   f94452c74aa30feffbe0785897d00b1d
#
_cell.length_a   1.000
_cell.length_b   1.000
_cell.length_c   1.000
_cell.angle_alpha   90.00
_cell.angle_beta   90.00
_cell.angle_gamma   90.00
#
_symmetry.space_group_name_H-M   'P 1'
#
loop_
_entity.id
_entity.type
_entity.pdbx_description
1 polymer ?
#
loop_
_entity_poly.entity_id
_entity_poly.type
_entity_poly.pdbx_seq_one_letter_code
_entity_poly.pdbx_strand_id
1 'polypeptide(L)'
;GPESSTASFILRSDTSWKLHSDADWFTLNLTKGAKSASVIITYSENTSMTEKRTAVITATTLSGDASDSFILSQMPVESYIRLETEALPISATAAHHEIAVETSVDSGIDLSVSYGDEEGGAWIENLTLADGKLAFDAGENGSSERRIAVISLLYQDEFGRTTEAAVRITQSFSMNPSAATEKDFAFAAALGAGDVEENVYVTGQIVLDGRNANFPNRRYSIQDAEGRALLFESTIDLGVARNDRVRLWLLGSTVKEVAEGTFTYKVFTGIAAEHIMQKEAGSPVQPREVYIRDLTDEMLFSLVRLRDVEIAMPYGGLVNYDEYYVSGGGVNVYGKNLTKYYGTCLRDINGDHLYMLTNFGVDYRRHSLPMGSGTVTGILTREYNSNFGEMGAFQIRHLTQAEIALDPSRENSFSKVLVEWTCVKPAGFKEGVTHVAPTTG
;
A
#
# COMPACT_ATOMS: atom_id res chain seq x y z
N GLY A 1 5.14 44.07 4.51
CA GLY A 1 5.87 42.89 4.93
C GLY A 1 7.22 43.23 5.52
N PRO A 2 7.95 42.28 6.04
CA PRO A 2 9.31 42.46 6.59
C PRO A 2 10.39 42.56 5.49
N GLU A 3 10.13 42.14 4.30
CA GLU A 3 11.09 42.02 3.20
C GLU A 3 11.58 43.38 2.69
N SER A 4 12.78 43.40 2.13
CA SER A 4 13.28 44.59 1.41
C SER A 4 12.42 44.84 0.17
N SER A 5 12.05 46.09 -0.07
CA SER A 5 11.22 46.46 -1.20
C SER A 5 11.23 47.97 -1.46
N THR A 6 10.35 48.41 -2.33
CA THR A 6 10.11 49.80 -2.63
C THR A 6 8.65 50.19 -2.41
N ALA A 7 8.45 51.40 -1.95
CA ALA A 7 7.14 52.04 -1.90
C ALA A 7 7.23 53.42 -2.52
N SER A 8 6.12 54.06 -2.83
CA SER A 8 6.11 55.41 -3.36
C SER A 8 4.99 56.24 -2.77
N PHE A 9 5.21 57.52 -2.68
CA PHE A 9 4.17 58.48 -2.35
C PHE A 9 4.27 59.73 -3.24
N ILE A 10 3.19 60.43 -3.37
CA ILE A 10 3.14 61.68 -4.13
C ILE A 10 3.19 62.85 -3.13
N LEU A 11 4.28 63.59 -3.17
CA LEU A 11 4.37 64.90 -2.49
C LEU A 11 3.76 65.97 -3.40
N ARG A 12 2.76 66.65 -2.91
CA ARG A 12 2.09 67.74 -3.62
C ARG A 12 2.55 69.09 -3.03
N SER A 13 3.19 69.88 -3.86
CA SER A 13 3.65 71.22 -3.46
C SER A 13 3.70 72.12 -4.70
N ASP A 14 3.43 73.39 -4.49
CA ASP A 14 3.60 74.50 -5.47
C ASP A 14 4.89 75.27 -5.22
N THR A 15 5.61 75.00 -4.09
CA THR A 15 6.86 75.64 -3.70
C THR A 15 8.00 74.62 -3.55
N SER A 16 9.22 75.16 -3.33
CA SER A 16 10.38 74.29 -3.07
C SER A 16 10.32 73.72 -1.65
N TRP A 17 10.69 72.44 -1.55
CA TRP A 17 10.61 71.62 -0.35
C TRP A 17 11.87 70.76 -0.15
N LYS A 18 12.02 70.25 1.08
CA LYS A 18 12.99 69.26 1.51
C LYS A 18 12.30 68.19 2.33
N LEU A 19 12.80 66.96 2.23
CA LEU A 19 12.39 65.77 3.02
C LEU A 19 13.47 65.53 4.08
N HIS A 20 13.01 65.14 5.25
CA HIS A 20 13.83 64.64 6.35
C HIS A 20 13.22 63.37 6.92
N SER A 21 14.05 62.47 7.37
CA SER A 21 13.67 61.25 8.07
C SER A 21 14.50 61.13 9.34
N ASP A 22 13.92 60.52 10.36
CA ASP A 22 14.54 60.17 11.65
C ASP A 22 15.18 58.78 11.67
N ALA A 23 15.16 58.04 10.53
CA ALA A 23 15.62 56.68 10.44
C ALA A 23 16.54 56.45 9.24
N ASP A 24 17.39 55.46 9.34
CA ASP A 24 18.45 55.09 8.39
C ASP A 24 18.18 53.79 7.61
N TRP A 25 17.10 53.07 7.92
CA TRP A 25 16.79 51.76 7.33
C TRP A 25 16.12 51.84 5.95
N PHE A 26 15.92 53.07 5.43
CA PHE A 26 15.45 53.32 4.09
C PHE A 26 16.14 54.50 3.43
N THR A 27 16.01 54.59 2.13
CA THR A 27 16.50 55.74 1.35
C THR A 27 15.38 56.34 0.51
N LEU A 28 15.44 57.62 0.25
CA LEU A 28 14.54 58.31 -0.64
C LEU A 28 15.28 58.68 -1.96
N ASN A 29 14.66 58.44 -3.10
CA ASN A 29 15.23 58.83 -4.39
C ASN A 29 15.30 60.36 -4.58
N LEU A 30 14.44 61.09 -3.88
CA LEU A 30 14.43 62.56 -3.85
C LEU A 30 14.32 63.04 -2.41
N THR A 31 15.24 63.91 -1.99
CA THR A 31 15.22 64.57 -0.67
C THR A 31 14.90 66.07 -0.73
N LYS A 32 14.79 66.61 -1.96
CA LYS A 32 14.39 68.02 -2.22
C LYS A 32 13.76 68.15 -3.59
N GLY A 33 12.91 69.18 -3.76
CA GLY A 33 12.25 69.43 -5.02
C GLY A 33 11.65 70.87 -5.04
N ALA A 34 11.15 71.28 -6.22
CA ALA A 34 10.58 72.64 -6.41
C ALA A 34 9.08 72.61 -6.71
N LYS A 35 8.50 71.49 -6.94
CA LYS A 35 7.07 71.23 -7.27
C LYS A 35 6.68 69.85 -6.84
N SER A 36 5.40 69.49 -7.03
CA SER A 36 4.91 68.14 -6.79
C SER A 36 5.77 67.07 -7.49
N ALA A 37 6.09 65.99 -6.77
CA ALA A 37 6.92 64.89 -7.25
C ALA A 37 6.47 63.56 -6.67
N SER A 38 6.75 62.50 -7.42
CA SER A 38 6.66 61.13 -6.90
C SER A 38 8.00 60.77 -6.23
N VAL A 39 7.93 60.39 -4.97
CA VAL A 39 9.09 59.97 -4.19
C VAL A 39 9.04 58.47 -3.98
N ILE A 40 10.15 57.80 -4.31
CA ILE A 40 10.32 56.36 -4.11
C ILE A 40 11.12 56.16 -2.81
N ILE A 41 10.60 55.30 -1.95
CA ILE A 41 11.23 54.83 -0.74
C ILE A 41 11.82 53.45 -1.06
N THR A 42 13.10 53.24 -0.85
CA THR A 42 13.74 51.91 -0.92
C THR A 42 14.15 51.55 0.50
N TYR A 43 13.59 50.47 1.02
CA TYR A 43 13.82 50.04 2.41
C TYR A 43 14.46 48.66 2.47
N SER A 44 15.33 48.47 3.48
CA SER A 44 15.96 47.18 3.78
C SER A 44 14.98 46.25 4.45
N GLU A 45 15.32 44.97 4.53
CA GLU A 45 14.60 43.95 5.29
C GLU A 45 14.55 44.33 6.79
N ASN A 46 13.42 44.09 7.43
CA ASN A 46 13.32 44.07 8.89
C ASN A 46 13.59 42.66 9.38
N THR A 47 14.77 42.39 9.91
CA THR A 47 15.18 41.06 10.40
C THR A 47 14.73 40.76 11.84
N SER A 48 14.06 41.71 12.52
CA SER A 48 13.50 41.49 13.84
C SER A 48 12.34 40.49 13.76
N MET A 49 12.28 39.57 14.70
CA MET A 49 11.15 38.64 14.87
C MET A 49 9.99 39.27 15.67
N THR A 50 10.27 40.29 16.46
CA THR A 50 9.30 40.85 17.42
C THR A 50 9.03 42.34 17.23
N GLU A 51 9.96 43.08 16.68
CA GLU A 51 9.85 44.53 16.66
C GLU A 51 9.42 45.09 15.29
N LYS A 52 8.26 45.71 15.26
CA LYS A 52 7.84 46.61 14.19
C LYS A 52 8.68 47.85 14.22
N ARG A 53 9.31 48.20 13.13
CA ARG A 53 10.04 49.47 13.04
C ARG A 53 9.21 50.54 12.36
N THR A 54 9.39 51.79 12.84
CA THR A 54 8.67 52.95 12.32
C THR A 54 9.64 54.08 12.06
N ALA A 55 9.29 54.94 11.13
CA ALA A 55 10.03 56.19 10.86
C ALA A 55 9.06 57.29 10.49
N VAL A 56 9.40 58.49 10.85
CA VAL A 56 8.67 59.70 10.44
C VAL A 56 9.38 60.33 9.25
N ILE A 57 8.64 60.52 8.17
CA ILE A 57 9.11 61.25 7.00
C ILE A 57 8.41 62.62 7.01
N THR A 58 9.18 63.68 7.13
CA THR A 58 8.68 65.05 7.21
C THR A 58 9.08 65.83 5.95
N ALA A 59 8.11 66.43 5.32
CA ALA A 59 8.28 67.43 4.25
C ALA A 59 8.16 68.79 4.82
N THR A 60 9.11 69.68 4.49
CA THR A 60 9.10 71.08 4.93
C THR A 60 9.38 71.99 3.74
N THR A 61 8.67 73.07 3.60
CA THR A 61 8.98 74.10 2.60
C THR A 61 10.38 74.70 2.90
N LEU A 62 11.06 75.19 1.87
CA LEU A 62 12.39 75.83 2.12
C LEU A 62 12.30 77.14 2.95
N SER A 63 11.16 77.83 2.90
CA SER A 63 10.85 78.96 3.75
C SER A 63 10.61 78.60 5.24
N GLY A 64 10.27 77.29 5.49
CA GLY A 64 9.99 76.80 6.83
C GLY A 64 8.60 77.15 7.36
N ASP A 65 7.72 77.68 6.51
CA ASP A 65 6.39 78.15 6.87
C ASP A 65 5.31 77.10 6.85
N ALA A 66 5.59 75.90 6.19
CA ALA A 66 4.71 74.80 6.17
C ALA A 66 5.47 73.45 6.27
N SER A 67 4.89 72.53 6.98
CA SER A 67 5.40 71.15 7.07
C SER A 67 4.25 70.14 7.14
N ASP A 68 4.49 68.92 6.65
CA ASP A 68 3.59 67.78 6.76
C ASP A 68 4.43 66.51 6.94
N SER A 69 3.86 65.48 7.58
CA SER A 69 4.58 64.26 7.88
C SER A 69 3.68 63.04 7.85
N PHE A 70 4.29 61.87 7.58
CA PHE A 70 3.61 60.61 7.72
C PHE A 70 4.55 59.58 8.34
N ILE A 71 3.95 58.50 8.87
CA ILE A 71 4.69 57.40 9.49
C ILE A 71 4.84 56.27 8.48
N LEU A 72 6.07 55.89 8.18
CA LEU A 72 6.41 54.65 7.49
C LEU A 72 6.55 53.53 8.52
N SER A 73 5.91 52.40 8.27
CA SER A 73 5.97 51.25 9.19
C SER A 73 6.33 49.99 8.44
N GLN A 74 7.19 49.17 9.03
CA GLN A 74 7.53 47.86 8.51
C GLN A 74 7.38 46.79 9.61
N MET A 75 6.62 45.75 9.29
CA MET A 75 6.36 44.64 10.22
C MET A 75 7.61 43.80 10.45
N PRO A 76 7.72 43.10 11.58
CA PRO A 76 8.74 42.07 11.80
C PRO A 76 8.53 40.87 10.92
N VAL A 77 9.54 39.99 10.86
CA VAL A 77 9.45 38.67 10.20
C VAL A 77 8.30 37.87 10.82
N GLU A 78 7.64 37.05 10.02
CA GLU A 78 6.58 36.17 10.51
C GLU A 78 7.19 35.05 11.38
N SER A 79 6.54 34.82 12.51
CA SER A 79 6.89 33.68 13.36
C SER A 79 6.61 32.35 12.66
N TYR A 80 7.33 31.33 13.03
CA TYR A 80 7.10 29.97 12.51
C TYR A 80 7.11 28.95 13.64
N ILE A 81 6.35 27.85 13.42
CA ILE A 81 6.34 26.60 14.19
C ILE A 81 6.41 25.46 13.18
N ARG A 82 7.39 24.57 13.34
CA ARG A 82 7.58 23.40 12.48
C ARG A 82 7.71 22.16 13.33
N LEU A 83 6.92 21.16 13.01
CA LEU A 83 6.99 19.84 13.63
C LEU A 83 7.85 18.89 12.77
N GLU A 84 8.60 18.00 13.41
CA GLU A 84 9.34 16.93 12.73
C GLU A 84 8.42 16.04 11.90
N THR A 85 7.18 15.84 12.35
CA THR A 85 6.15 15.09 11.63
C THR A 85 4.77 15.69 11.84
N GLU A 86 3.92 15.60 10.81
CA GLU A 86 2.52 16.01 10.87
C GLU A 86 1.58 14.83 11.19
N ALA A 87 2.12 13.58 11.21
CA ALA A 87 1.38 12.37 11.53
C ALA A 87 2.25 11.39 12.31
N LEU A 88 1.76 10.96 13.46
CA LEU A 88 2.45 9.99 14.32
C LEU A 88 1.54 8.78 14.60
N PRO A 89 1.80 7.62 13.99
CA PRO A 89 1.18 6.37 14.39
C PRO A 89 1.83 5.85 15.68
N ILE A 90 0.99 5.45 16.66
CA ILE A 90 1.44 4.90 17.93
C ILE A 90 0.73 3.58 18.24
N SER A 91 1.35 2.76 19.11
CA SER A 91 0.77 1.48 19.53
C SER A 91 -0.44 1.67 20.45
N ALA A 92 -1.21 0.60 20.68
CA ALA A 92 -2.33 0.60 21.61
C ALA A 92 -1.90 0.75 23.07
N THR A 93 -0.67 0.39 23.42
CA THR A 93 -0.16 0.44 24.79
C THR A 93 0.08 1.86 25.26
N ALA A 94 -0.15 2.11 26.55
CA ALA A 94 0.19 3.39 27.15
C ALA A 94 1.69 3.65 27.03
N ALA A 95 2.06 4.85 26.57
CA ALA A 95 3.44 5.24 26.36
C ALA A 95 3.64 6.77 26.36
N HIS A 96 4.85 7.19 26.68
CA HIS A 96 5.31 8.56 26.50
C HIS A 96 5.83 8.77 25.10
N HIS A 97 5.52 9.95 24.51
CA HIS A 97 5.92 10.32 23.15
C HIS A 97 6.50 11.73 23.12
N GLU A 98 7.51 11.94 22.28
CA GLU A 98 8.11 13.24 22.02
C GLU A 98 8.20 13.47 20.51
N ILE A 99 7.98 14.72 20.08
CA ILE A 99 8.11 15.18 18.69
C ILE A 99 8.99 16.43 18.71
N ALA A 100 10.02 16.48 17.90
CA ALA A 100 10.86 17.68 17.80
C ALA A 100 10.08 18.83 17.18
N VAL A 101 10.28 20.04 17.76
CA VAL A 101 9.63 21.27 17.33
C VAL A 101 10.70 22.33 17.11
N GLU A 102 10.74 22.89 15.92
CA GLU A 102 11.53 24.06 15.59
C GLU A 102 10.61 25.29 15.58
N THR A 103 10.92 26.30 16.38
CA THR A 103 10.10 27.51 16.45
C THR A 103 10.95 28.76 16.60
N SER A 104 10.46 29.88 16.06
CA SER A 104 11.01 31.21 16.28
C SER A 104 10.41 31.90 17.51
N VAL A 105 9.54 31.23 18.27
CA VAL A 105 8.79 31.77 19.40
C VAL A 105 9.24 31.11 20.69
N ASP A 106 9.67 31.92 21.67
CA ASP A 106 10.18 31.39 22.94
C ASP A 106 9.06 31.02 23.94
N SER A 107 7.88 31.65 23.82
CA SER A 107 6.76 31.46 24.75
C SER A 107 5.43 31.89 24.14
N GLY A 108 4.31 31.52 24.77
CA GLY A 108 2.98 31.96 24.35
C GLY A 108 2.37 31.11 23.24
N ILE A 109 2.88 29.89 23.01
CA ILE A 109 2.24 28.92 22.14
C ILE A 109 1.15 28.20 22.93
N ASP A 110 -0.09 28.30 22.46
CA ASP A 110 -1.24 27.62 23.03
C ASP A 110 -1.29 26.19 22.46
N LEU A 111 -1.43 25.22 23.35
CA LEU A 111 -1.57 23.80 23.01
C LEU A 111 -3.01 23.37 23.19
N SER A 112 -3.55 22.64 22.22
CA SER A 112 -4.88 22.05 22.31
C SER A 112 -4.91 20.65 21.70
N VAL A 113 -5.86 19.82 22.16
CA VAL A 113 -6.10 18.48 21.63
C VAL A 113 -7.56 18.37 21.22
N SER A 114 -7.78 17.91 20.01
CA SER A 114 -9.11 17.51 19.54
C SER A 114 -9.13 16.01 19.25
N TYR A 115 -10.24 15.34 19.57
CA TYR A 115 -10.41 13.90 19.38
C TYR A 115 -11.40 13.64 18.25
N GLY A 116 -11.12 12.58 17.45
CA GLY A 116 -11.91 12.24 16.26
C GLY A 116 -13.29 11.64 16.59
N ASP A 117 -13.46 11.12 17.80
CA ASP A 117 -14.70 10.58 18.33
C ASP A 117 -14.99 11.19 19.71
N GLU A 118 -16.19 11.69 19.90
CA GLU A 118 -16.61 12.30 21.16
C GLU A 118 -16.82 11.24 22.28
N GLU A 119 -16.99 9.96 21.94
CA GLU A 119 -17.25 8.87 22.88
C GLU A 119 -15.99 8.30 23.55
N GLY A 120 -14.82 8.47 22.94
CA GLY A 120 -13.54 7.89 23.41
C GLY A 120 -12.88 8.57 24.60
N GLY A 121 -13.37 9.73 25.02
CA GLY A 121 -12.78 10.53 26.12
C GLY A 121 -11.37 11.06 25.81
N ALA A 122 -10.82 11.84 26.75
CA ALA A 122 -9.45 12.34 26.65
C ALA A 122 -8.46 11.20 26.96
N TRP A 123 -7.52 10.96 26.05
CA TRP A 123 -6.50 9.92 26.20
C TRP A 123 -5.07 10.42 25.96
N ILE A 124 -4.91 11.70 25.63
CA ILE A 124 -3.65 12.42 25.61
C ILE A 124 -3.55 13.20 26.91
N GLU A 125 -2.53 12.95 27.69
CA GLU A 125 -2.28 13.58 28.99
C GLU A 125 -0.88 14.19 29.02
N ASN A 126 -0.62 15.03 30.02
CA ASN A 126 0.70 15.62 30.27
C ASN A 126 1.32 16.34 29.05
N LEU A 127 0.46 16.96 28.22
CA LEU A 127 0.88 17.66 27.02
C LEU A 127 1.71 18.88 27.39
N THR A 128 2.94 18.95 26.91
CA THR A 128 3.88 20.03 27.16
C THR A 128 4.68 20.37 25.91
N LEU A 129 5.12 21.63 25.85
CA LEU A 129 6.11 22.08 24.86
C LEU A 129 7.27 22.72 25.64
N ALA A 130 8.41 22.05 25.68
CA ALA A 130 9.60 22.47 26.36
C ALA A 130 10.86 21.97 25.62
N ASP A 131 11.94 22.74 25.69
CA ASP A 131 13.25 22.37 25.14
C ASP A 131 13.21 21.94 23.67
N GLY A 132 12.32 22.57 22.86
CA GLY A 132 12.16 22.22 21.45
C GLY A 132 11.47 20.89 21.22
N LYS A 133 10.70 20.38 22.19
CA LYS A 133 9.96 19.12 22.10
C LYS A 133 8.51 19.32 22.53
N LEU A 134 7.61 18.79 21.73
CA LEU A 134 6.23 18.52 22.08
C LEU A 134 6.18 17.13 22.71
N ALA A 135 5.86 17.05 23.99
CA ALA A 135 5.79 15.79 24.73
C ALA A 135 4.38 15.53 25.24
N PHE A 136 3.96 14.28 25.25
CA PHE A 136 2.67 13.85 25.77
C PHE A 136 2.68 12.38 26.19
N ASP A 137 1.77 12.02 27.05
CA ASP A 137 1.48 10.63 27.41
C ASP A 137 0.20 10.18 26.71
N ALA A 138 0.27 9.05 26.00
CA ALA A 138 -0.90 8.39 25.43
C ALA A 138 -1.38 7.29 26.36
N GLY A 139 -2.64 7.32 26.79
CA GLY A 139 -3.27 6.25 27.55
C GLY A 139 -3.45 4.99 26.72
N GLU A 140 -3.63 3.83 27.37
CA GLU A 140 -3.91 2.57 26.68
C GLU A 140 -5.22 2.65 25.89
N ASN A 141 -5.20 2.17 24.65
CA ASN A 141 -6.42 1.95 23.88
C ASN A 141 -6.87 0.50 24.06
N GLY A 142 -7.79 0.28 25.01
CA GLY A 142 -8.37 -1.04 25.25
C GLY A 142 -9.50 -1.43 24.28
N SER A 143 -9.86 -0.54 23.34
CA SER A 143 -10.92 -0.82 22.37
C SER A 143 -10.38 -1.63 21.18
N SER A 144 -11.30 -2.18 20.40
CA SER A 144 -10.99 -2.86 19.12
C SER A 144 -10.95 -1.88 17.94
N GLU A 145 -10.99 -0.57 18.20
CA GLU A 145 -11.01 0.46 17.17
C GLU A 145 -9.81 1.39 17.30
N ARG A 146 -9.32 1.88 16.17
CA ARG A 146 -8.33 2.96 16.14
C ARG A 146 -8.95 4.24 16.65
N ARG A 147 -8.17 5.02 17.38
CA ARG A 147 -8.59 6.35 17.79
C ARG A 147 -7.60 7.42 17.32
N ILE A 148 -8.13 8.59 17.09
CA ILE A 148 -7.40 9.71 16.49
C ILE A 148 -7.48 10.91 17.42
N ALA A 149 -6.35 11.56 17.59
CA ALA A 149 -6.28 12.89 18.18
C ALA A 149 -5.47 13.82 17.28
N VAL A 150 -5.79 15.10 17.30
CA VAL A 150 -4.99 16.14 16.67
C VAL A 150 -4.50 17.08 17.75
N ILE A 151 -3.19 17.19 17.89
CA ILE A 151 -2.55 18.18 18.76
C ILE A 151 -2.23 19.40 17.91
N SER A 152 -2.78 20.55 18.30
CA SER A 152 -2.58 21.82 17.61
C SER A 152 -1.76 22.77 18.46
N LEU A 153 -0.81 23.45 17.82
CA LEU A 153 0.03 24.49 18.36
C LEU A 153 -0.39 25.80 17.69
N LEU A 154 -0.80 26.77 18.46
CA LEU A 154 -1.24 28.07 17.97
C LEU A 154 -0.47 29.19 18.66
N TYR A 155 0.08 30.10 17.90
CA TYR A 155 0.69 31.33 18.40
C TYR A 155 0.05 32.52 17.71
N GLN A 156 -0.27 33.58 18.50
CA GLN A 156 -0.71 34.86 17.97
C GLN A 156 0.26 35.93 18.45
N ASP A 157 0.82 36.68 17.52
CA ASP A 157 1.71 37.80 17.85
C ASP A 157 0.92 39.05 18.29
N GLU A 158 1.64 40.06 18.81
CA GLU A 158 1.04 41.31 19.24
C GLU A 158 0.38 42.14 18.11
N PHE A 159 0.64 41.76 16.86
CA PHE A 159 0.04 42.40 15.68
C PHE A 159 -1.19 41.65 15.18
N GLY A 160 -1.61 40.58 15.86
CA GLY A 160 -2.77 39.76 15.52
C GLY A 160 -2.52 38.75 14.40
N ARG A 161 -1.25 38.55 14.01
CA ARG A 161 -0.91 37.47 13.04
C ARG A 161 -0.84 36.15 13.79
N THR A 162 -1.35 35.10 13.15
CA THR A 162 -1.37 33.72 13.69
C THR A 162 -0.39 32.83 12.98
N THR A 163 0.26 31.95 13.74
CA THR A 163 1.09 30.86 13.25
C THR A 163 0.60 29.57 13.89
N GLU A 164 0.38 28.55 13.08
CA GLU A 164 -0.18 27.30 13.54
C GLU A 164 0.62 26.11 13.01
N ALA A 165 0.65 25.02 13.78
CA ALA A 165 1.11 23.71 13.36
C ALA A 165 0.24 22.65 14.04
N ALA A 166 0.09 21.49 13.40
CA ALA A 166 -0.69 20.41 13.97
C ALA A 166 -0.07 19.04 13.65
N VAL A 167 -0.21 18.10 14.59
CA VAL A 167 0.15 16.71 14.38
C VAL A 167 -1.05 15.81 14.65
N ARG A 168 -1.31 14.89 13.72
CA ARG A 168 -2.32 13.86 13.85
C ARG A 168 -1.73 12.63 14.51
N ILE A 169 -2.23 12.27 15.68
CA ILE A 169 -1.86 11.05 16.39
C ILE A 169 -2.90 9.98 16.05
N THR A 170 -2.44 8.83 15.54
CA THR A 170 -3.29 7.67 15.26
C THR A 170 -2.85 6.54 16.16
N GLN A 171 -3.64 6.24 17.19
CA GLN A 171 -3.36 5.13 18.08
C GLN A 171 -4.04 3.84 17.59
N SER A 172 -3.23 2.79 17.47
CA SER A 172 -3.72 1.46 17.15
C SER A 172 -4.73 0.96 18.19
N PHE A 173 -5.52 -0.02 17.82
CA PHE A 173 -6.47 -0.69 18.71
C PHE A 173 -5.77 -1.77 19.53
N SER A 174 -6.35 -2.10 20.68
CA SER A 174 -5.99 -3.31 21.41
C SER A 174 -6.60 -4.51 20.71
N MET A 175 -5.76 -5.46 20.31
CA MET A 175 -6.23 -6.72 19.75
C MET A 175 -6.89 -7.54 20.87
N ASN A 176 -8.21 -7.34 21.07
CA ASN A 176 -9.01 -8.15 22.00
C ASN A 176 -9.79 -9.24 21.24
N PRO A 177 -9.21 -10.44 21.08
CA PRO A 177 -9.86 -11.52 20.35
C PRO A 177 -11.17 -12.02 21.00
N SER A 178 -11.35 -11.78 22.29
CA SER A 178 -12.55 -12.23 22.99
C SER A 178 -13.83 -11.48 22.60
N ALA A 179 -13.71 -10.30 22.02
CA ALA A 179 -14.82 -9.49 21.51
C ALA A 179 -15.04 -9.66 19.99
N ALA A 180 -14.24 -10.48 19.32
CA ALA A 180 -14.37 -10.68 17.87
C ALA A 180 -15.64 -11.47 17.51
N THR A 181 -16.31 -11.06 16.43
CA THR A 181 -17.51 -11.71 15.92
C THR A 181 -17.18 -12.61 14.74
N GLU A 182 -17.72 -13.84 14.73
CA GLU A 182 -17.57 -14.75 13.60
C GLU A 182 -18.37 -14.26 12.40
N LYS A 183 -17.71 -14.23 11.24
CA LYS A 183 -18.33 -13.94 9.94
C LYS A 183 -18.05 -15.08 8.97
N ASP A 184 -18.86 -15.19 7.93
CA ASP A 184 -18.65 -16.14 6.87
C ASP A 184 -17.65 -15.62 5.80
N PHE A 185 -17.25 -16.50 4.90
CA PHE A 185 -16.32 -16.16 3.84
C PHE A 185 -16.93 -15.21 2.79
N ALA A 186 -18.26 -15.20 2.64
CA ALA A 186 -18.94 -14.26 1.76
C ALA A 186 -18.79 -12.82 2.25
N PHE A 187 -18.93 -12.61 3.57
CA PHE A 187 -18.66 -11.32 4.20
C PHE A 187 -17.22 -10.88 3.94
N ALA A 188 -16.24 -11.74 4.23
CA ALA A 188 -14.83 -11.41 4.03
C ALA A 188 -14.48 -11.10 2.56
N ALA A 189 -15.03 -11.86 1.62
CA ALA A 189 -14.87 -11.63 0.19
C ALA A 189 -15.52 -10.31 -0.29
N ALA A 190 -16.55 -9.83 0.40
CA ALA A 190 -17.24 -8.57 0.09
C ALA A 190 -16.50 -7.33 0.61
N LEU A 191 -15.55 -7.47 1.54
CA LEU A 191 -14.77 -6.34 2.07
C LEU A 191 -14.08 -5.57 0.93
N GLY A 192 -14.15 -4.24 0.98
CA GLY A 192 -13.46 -3.36 0.06
C GLY A 192 -11.94 -3.37 0.25
N ALA A 193 -11.19 -2.85 -0.74
CA ALA A 193 -9.76 -2.60 -0.57
C ALA A 193 -9.53 -1.58 0.55
N GLY A 194 -8.53 -1.83 1.39
CA GLY A 194 -8.19 -1.00 2.54
C GLY A 194 -8.00 -1.81 3.82
N ASP A 195 -7.77 -1.12 4.92
CA ASP A 195 -7.61 -1.75 6.23
C ASP A 195 -8.95 -2.30 6.74
N VAL A 196 -8.90 -3.48 7.35
CA VAL A 196 -10.07 -4.09 8.00
C VAL A 196 -10.18 -3.51 9.41
N GLU A 197 -11.22 -2.72 9.63
CA GLU A 197 -11.49 -2.02 10.90
C GLU A 197 -12.51 -2.77 11.78
N GLU A 198 -13.27 -3.71 11.22
CA GLU A 198 -14.23 -4.51 11.99
C GLU A 198 -13.54 -5.61 12.78
N ASN A 199 -13.94 -5.78 14.04
CA ASN A 199 -13.45 -6.85 14.92
C ASN A 199 -14.12 -8.18 14.60
N VAL A 200 -13.67 -8.82 13.52
CA VAL A 200 -14.27 -10.02 12.97
C VAL A 200 -13.22 -11.11 12.70
N TYR A 201 -13.63 -12.36 12.75
CA TYR A 201 -12.85 -13.51 12.33
C TYR A 201 -13.66 -14.44 11.43
N VAL A 202 -12.94 -15.25 10.66
CA VAL A 202 -13.52 -16.36 9.89
C VAL A 202 -12.96 -17.69 10.38
N THR A 203 -13.76 -18.75 10.28
CA THR A 203 -13.32 -20.11 10.65
C THR A 203 -13.26 -21.00 9.41
N GLY A 204 -12.13 -21.64 9.19
CA GLY A 204 -11.94 -22.53 8.03
C GLY A 204 -10.75 -23.45 8.21
N GLN A 205 -10.40 -24.18 7.16
CA GLN A 205 -9.24 -25.06 7.11
C GLN A 205 -8.18 -24.53 6.15
N ILE A 206 -6.92 -24.64 6.53
CA ILE A 206 -5.79 -24.27 5.69
C ILE A 206 -5.67 -25.28 4.55
N VAL A 207 -5.78 -24.83 3.32
CA VAL A 207 -5.54 -25.65 2.13
C VAL A 207 -4.19 -25.37 1.49
N LEU A 208 -3.61 -24.17 1.74
CA LEU A 208 -2.26 -23.78 1.36
C LEU A 208 -1.57 -23.19 2.60
N ASP A 209 -0.43 -23.76 3.02
CA ASP A 209 0.23 -23.49 4.32
C ASP A 209 1.40 -22.50 4.27
N GLY A 210 1.60 -21.82 3.15
CA GLY A 210 2.66 -20.82 3.00
C GLY A 210 4.08 -21.37 2.84
N ARG A 211 4.27 -22.68 2.90
CA ARG A 211 5.56 -23.37 2.71
C ARG A 211 5.61 -24.20 1.44
N ASN A 212 4.51 -24.31 0.74
CA ASN A 212 4.41 -25.13 -0.46
C ASN A 212 5.26 -24.54 -1.60
N ALA A 213 6.21 -25.32 -2.10
CA ALA A 213 7.16 -24.88 -3.12
C ALA A 213 6.52 -24.52 -4.47
N ASN A 214 5.26 -24.93 -4.71
CA ASN A 214 4.52 -24.59 -5.91
C ASN A 214 3.82 -23.22 -5.85
N PHE A 215 4.01 -22.48 -4.75
CA PHE A 215 3.46 -21.14 -4.52
C PHE A 215 4.53 -20.15 -4.03
N PRO A 216 4.29 -18.84 -4.11
CA PRO A 216 5.11 -17.87 -3.40
C PRO A 216 5.18 -18.20 -1.90
N ASN A 217 6.37 -18.08 -1.33
CA ASN A 217 6.57 -18.31 0.10
C ASN A 217 5.67 -17.38 0.93
N ARG A 218 5.09 -17.91 2.03
CA ARG A 218 4.21 -17.20 2.96
C ARG A 218 2.89 -16.71 2.36
N ARG A 219 2.47 -17.33 1.28
CA ARG A 219 1.12 -17.22 0.74
C ARG A 219 0.29 -18.39 1.25
N TYR A 220 -0.87 -18.07 1.82
CA TYR A 220 -1.75 -19.02 2.48
C TYR A 220 -3.13 -18.97 1.85
N SER A 221 -3.85 -20.08 1.93
CA SER A 221 -5.27 -20.10 1.62
C SER A 221 -6.03 -20.87 2.70
N ILE A 222 -7.13 -20.28 3.15
CA ILE A 222 -8.09 -20.87 4.09
C ILE A 222 -9.39 -21.08 3.36
N GLN A 223 -10.05 -22.23 3.60
CA GLN A 223 -11.27 -22.65 2.92
C GLN A 223 -12.34 -22.99 3.95
N ASP A 224 -13.60 -22.59 3.69
CA ASP A 224 -14.76 -23.00 4.47
C ASP A 224 -15.33 -24.35 4.05
N ALA A 225 -16.39 -24.80 4.74
CA ALA A 225 -17.04 -26.08 4.44
C ALA A 225 -17.79 -26.09 3.09
N GLU A 226 -18.15 -24.93 2.57
CA GLU A 226 -18.83 -24.75 1.28
C GLU A 226 -17.83 -24.70 0.10
N GLY A 227 -16.54 -24.71 0.39
CA GLY A 227 -15.47 -24.68 -0.62
C GLY A 227 -15.12 -23.27 -1.10
N ARG A 228 -15.56 -22.22 -0.41
CA ARG A 228 -15.12 -20.85 -0.67
C ARG A 228 -13.77 -20.63 0.02
N ALA A 229 -12.89 -19.87 -0.59
CA ALA A 229 -11.56 -19.64 -0.05
C ALA A 229 -11.18 -18.18 0.02
N LEU A 230 -10.30 -17.85 0.98
CA LEU A 230 -9.65 -16.56 1.13
C LEU A 230 -8.15 -16.73 1.02
N LEU A 231 -7.54 -15.91 0.19
CA LEU A 231 -6.10 -15.83 0.04
C LEU A 231 -5.53 -14.79 1.03
N PHE A 232 -4.46 -15.15 1.73
CA PHE A 232 -3.79 -14.22 2.62
C PHE A 232 -2.27 -14.39 2.61
N GLU A 233 -1.56 -13.35 2.96
CA GLU A 233 -0.10 -13.29 2.97
C GLU A 233 0.42 -12.78 4.31
N SER A 234 1.58 -13.29 4.70
CA SER A 234 2.29 -12.88 5.90
C SER A 234 3.75 -12.54 5.58
N THR A 235 4.38 -11.72 6.40
CA THR A 235 5.84 -11.50 6.35
C THR A 235 6.60 -12.52 7.20
N ILE A 236 5.91 -13.29 8.04
CA ILE A 236 6.46 -14.32 8.92
C ILE A 236 5.83 -15.68 8.63
N ASP A 237 6.43 -16.75 9.14
CA ASP A 237 5.81 -18.06 9.18
C ASP A 237 4.75 -18.09 10.30
N LEU A 238 3.51 -18.34 9.92
CA LEU A 238 2.39 -18.36 10.87
C LEU A 238 2.26 -19.69 11.65
N GLY A 239 3.13 -20.66 11.37
CA GLY A 239 3.15 -21.94 12.06
C GLY A 239 1.89 -22.80 11.86
N VAL A 240 1.10 -22.51 10.81
CA VAL A 240 -0.06 -23.33 10.42
C VAL A 240 0.36 -24.37 9.38
N ALA A 241 -0.29 -25.52 9.42
CA ALA A 241 -0.09 -26.59 8.45
C ALA A 241 -1.34 -26.81 7.61
N ARG A 242 -1.17 -27.45 6.46
CA ARG A 242 -2.29 -27.89 5.63
C ARG A 242 -3.24 -28.77 6.44
N ASN A 243 -4.53 -28.55 6.31
CA ASN A 243 -5.66 -29.13 7.04
C ASN A 243 -5.85 -28.62 8.47
N ASP A 244 -4.97 -27.80 9.02
CA ASP A 244 -5.28 -27.15 10.30
C ASP A 244 -6.58 -26.37 10.18
N ARG A 245 -7.46 -26.53 11.17
CA ARG A 245 -8.63 -25.68 11.35
C ARG A 245 -8.21 -24.46 12.14
N VAL A 246 -8.49 -23.29 11.59
CA VAL A 246 -8.07 -22.03 12.22
C VAL A 246 -9.22 -21.05 12.31
N ARG A 247 -9.14 -20.19 13.32
CA ARG A 247 -9.87 -18.93 13.36
C ARG A 247 -8.91 -17.84 12.94
N LEU A 248 -9.16 -17.28 11.75
CA LEU A 248 -8.37 -16.20 11.20
C LEU A 248 -9.04 -14.88 11.52
N TRP A 249 -8.40 -14.10 12.35
CA TRP A 249 -8.83 -12.75 12.71
C TRP A 249 -8.46 -11.78 11.59
N LEU A 250 -9.41 -10.91 11.22
CA LEU A 250 -9.21 -10.02 10.08
C LEU A 250 -8.91 -8.58 10.51
N LEU A 251 -9.29 -8.18 11.72
CA LEU A 251 -9.03 -6.83 12.24
C LEU A 251 -7.53 -6.48 12.15
N GLY A 252 -7.21 -5.32 11.58
CA GLY A 252 -5.84 -4.85 11.40
C GLY A 252 -5.09 -5.41 10.20
N SER A 253 -5.70 -6.35 9.48
CA SER A 253 -5.21 -6.73 8.15
C SER A 253 -5.62 -5.70 7.09
N THR A 254 -4.99 -5.76 5.93
CA THR A 254 -5.32 -4.91 4.79
C THR A 254 -5.77 -5.77 3.62
N VAL A 255 -6.94 -5.48 3.05
CA VAL A 255 -7.40 -6.08 1.79
C VAL A 255 -6.74 -5.36 0.63
N LYS A 256 -5.95 -6.08 -0.16
CA LYS A 256 -5.36 -5.59 -1.41
C LYS A 256 -6.04 -6.22 -2.61
N GLU A 257 -6.28 -5.40 -3.63
CA GLU A 257 -6.66 -5.87 -4.95
C GLU A 257 -5.40 -6.09 -5.80
N VAL A 258 -5.26 -7.29 -6.34
CA VAL A 258 -4.15 -7.69 -7.20
C VAL A 258 -4.67 -7.90 -8.61
N ALA A 259 -4.12 -7.14 -9.56
CA ALA A 259 -4.46 -7.30 -10.97
C ALA A 259 -3.59 -8.36 -11.64
N GLU A 260 -4.23 -9.33 -12.30
CA GLU A 260 -3.59 -10.35 -13.12
C GLU A 260 -4.21 -10.29 -14.54
N GLY A 261 -3.58 -9.52 -15.40
CA GLY A 261 -4.11 -9.24 -16.74
C GLY A 261 -5.44 -8.49 -16.68
N THR A 262 -6.52 -9.13 -17.14
CA THR A 262 -7.88 -8.59 -17.13
C THR A 262 -8.67 -8.95 -15.87
N PHE A 263 -8.07 -9.72 -14.97
CA PHE A 263 -8.71 -10.20 -13.76
C PHE A 263 -8.12 -9.53 -12.51
N THR A 264 -8.97 -9.28 -11.51
CA THR A 264 -8.56 -8.76 -10.21
C THR A 264 -9.05 -9.68 -9.12
N TYR A 265 -8.18 -10.01 -8.17
CA TYR A 265 -8.54 -10.78 -6.98
C TYR A 265 -8.09 -10.06 -5.72
N LYS A 266 -8.66 -10.47 -4.58
CA LYS A 266 -8.32 -9.90 -3.28
C LYS A 266 -7.37 -10.80 -2.52
N VAL A 267 -6.45 -10.18 -1.78
CA VAL A 267 -5.55 -10.84 -0.84
C VAL A 267 -5.51 -10.05 0.47
N PHE A 268 -5.65 -10.76 1.59
CA PHE A 268 -5.46 -10.17 2.92
C PHE A 268 -3.97 -10.13 3.23
N THR A 269 -3.45 -8.96 3.52
CA THR A 269 -2.04 -8.75 3.87
C THR A 269 -1.91 -8.18 5.29
N GLY A 270 -0.69 -8.15 5.83
CA GLY A 270 -0.49 -7.70 7.21
C GLY A 270 -0.89 -8.76 8.26
N ILE A 271 -1.14 -9.99 7.83
CA ILE A 271 -1.44 -11.08 8.74
C ILE A 271 -0.17 -11.45 9.54
N ALA A 272 -0.26 -11.38 10.86
CA ALA A 272 0.78 -11.72 11.83
C ALA A 272 0.32 -12.91 12.71
N ALA A 273 1.18 -13.36 13.60
CA ALA A 273 0.92 -14.56 14.41
C ALA A 273 -0.35 -14.43 15.28
N GLU A 274 -0.62 -13.26 15.80
CA GLU A 274 -1.81 -12.94 16.62
C GLU A 274 -3.13 -13.04 15.86
N HIS A 275 -3.11 -12.96 14.53
CA HIS A 275 -4.31 -13.14 13.70
C HIS A 275 -4.75 -14.62 13.64
N ILE A 276 -3.89 -15.56 14.07
CA ILE A 276 -4.27 -16.95 14.25
C ILE A 276 -4.82 -17.14 15.67
N MET A 277 -6.09 -16.80 15.89
CA MET A 277 -6.73 -16.83 17.22
C MET A 277 -6.82 -18.23 17.80
N GLN A 278 -7.06 -19.21 16.96
CA GLN A 278 -7.17 -20.62 17.32
C GLN A 278 -6.64 -21.48 16.19
N LYS A 279 -5.92 -22.53 16.56
CA LYS A 279 -5.42 -23.54 15.64
C LYS A 279 -5.58 -24.93 16.25
N GLU A 280 -6.15 -25.84 15.50
CA GLU A 280 -6.26 -27.25 15.85
C GLU A 280 -6.02 -28.12 14.62
N ALA A 281 -5.52 -29.33 14.80
CA ALA A 281 -5.38 -30.27 13.71
C ALA A 281 -6.77 -30.68 13.18
N GLY A 282 -6.98 -30.47 11.88
CA GLY A 282 -8.24 -30.83 11.23
C GLY A 282 -8.12 -32.12 10.42
N SER A 283 -9.26 -32.68 10.05
CA SER A 283 -9.34 -33.78 9.08
C SER A 283 -8.96 -33.27 7.68
N PRO A 284 -8.41 -34.12 6.78
CA PRO A 284 -8.09 -33.73 5.43
C PRO A 284 -9.27 -33.07 4.71
N VAL A 285 -9.04 -31.88 4.17
CA VAL A 285 -10.05 -31.16 3.38
C VAL A 285 -10.42 -32.00 2.17
N GLN A 286 -11.72 -32.21 1.96
CA GLN A 286 -12.20 -32.89 0.78
C GLN A 286 -12.24 -31.89 -0.39
N PRO A 287 -11.52 -32.15 -1.47
CA PRO A 287 -11.54 -31.28 -2.64
C PRO A 287 -12.92 -31.30 -3.31
N ARG A 288 -13.37 -30.18 -3.82
CA ARG A 288 -14.55 -30.12 -4.66
C ARG A 288 -14.26 -30.78 -5.99
N GLU A 289 -15.02 -31.83 -6.33
CA GLU A 289 -14.86 -32.54 -7.59
C GLU A 289 -15.61 -31.83 -8.72
N VAL A 290 -14.90 -31.50 -9.80
CA VAL A 290 -15.42 -30.69 -10.92
C VAL A 290 -14.82 -31.12 -12.25
N TYR A 291 -15.53 -30.89 -13.37
CA TYR A 291 -14.94 -30.83 -14.69
C TYR A 291 -14.38 -29.43 -14.99
N ILE A 292 -13.49 -29.35 -15.97
CA ILE A 292 -12.84 -28.09 -16.33
C ILE A 292 -13.87 -27.01 -16.69
N ARG A 293 -14.93 -27.35 -17.41
CA ARG A 293 -16.01 -26.43 -17.80
C ARG A 293 -16.85 -25.88 -16.66
N ASP A 294 -16.87 -26.58 -15.52
CA ASP A 294 -17.67 -26.20 -14.35
C ASP A 294 -16.93 -25.30 -13.36
N LEU A 295 -15.70 -24.93 -13.67
CA LEU A 295 -14.90 -24.02 -12.85
C LEU A 295 -15.47 -22.61 -12.88
N THR A 296 -15.51 -21.96 -11.71
CA THR A 296 -16.01 -20.59 -11.54
C THR A 296 -15.04 -19.76 -10.72
N ASP A 297 -15.17 -18.43 -10.80
CA ASP A 297 -14.34 -17.48 -10.02
C ASP A 297 -14.54 -17.67 -8.51
N GLU A 298 -15.69 -18.13 -8.05
CA GLU A 298 -15.96 -18.44 -6.64
C GLU A 298 -15.10 -19.57 -6.06
N MET A 299 -14.54 -20.41 -6.92
CA MET A 299 -13.65 -21.52 -6.55
C MET A 299 -12.19 -21.12 -6.49
N LEU A 300 -11.85 -19.87 -6.84
CA LEU A 300 -10.46 -19.42 -6.81
C LEU A 300 -9.85 -19.56 -5.42
N PHE A 301 -8.60 -20.01 -5.39
CA PHE A 301 -7.80 -20.29 -4.19
C PHE A 301 -8.33 -21.42 -3.31
N SER A 302 -9.40 -22.13 -3.72
CA SER A 302 -9.88 -23.34 -3.04
C SER A 302 -9.23 -24.61 -3.56
N LEU A 303 -9.35 -25.68 -2.78
CA LEU A 303 -8.89 -27.03 -3.17
C LEU A 303 -9.93 -27.70 -4.06
N VAL A 304 -9.58 -27.93 -5.32
CA VAL A 304 -10.44 -28.60 -6.28
C VAL A 304 -9.81 -29.90 -6.78
N ARG A 305 -10.62 -30.83 -7.24
CA ARG A 305 -10.21 -32.06 -7.92
C ARG A 305 -10.83 -32.10 -9.29
N LEU A 306 -9.98 -31.99 -10.31
CA LEU A 306 -10.40 -32.19 -11.70
C LEU A 306 -10.64 -33.66 -11.96
N ARG A 307 -11.76 -33.96 -12.57
CA ARG A 307 -12.19 -35.35 -12.88
C ARG A 307 -11.88 -35.71 -14.31
N ASP A 308 -11.57 -36.98 -14.49
CA ASP A 308 -11.40 -37.63 -15.81
C ASP A 308 -10.49 -36.81 -16.73
N VAL A 309 -9.35 -36.38 -16.17
CA VAL A 309 -8.32 -35.61 -16.88
C VAL A 309 -7.16 -36.51 -17.30
N GLU A 310 -6.49 -36.11 -18.36
CA GLU A 310 -5.22 -36.67 -18.84
C GLU A 310 -4.28 -35.50 -19.16
N ILE A 311 -2.98 -35.79 -19.23
CA ILE A 311 -2.01 -34.84 -19.77
C ILE A 311 -2.09 -34.87 -21.28
N ALA A 312 -2.40 -33.77 -21.92
CA ALA A 312 -2.63 -33.70 -23.36
C ALA A 312 -1.37 -34.06 -24.18
N MET A 313 -0.17 -33.82 -23.63
CA MET A 313 1.12 -34.24 -24.17
C MET A 313 2.00 -34.79 -23.06
N PRO A 314 1.95 -36.08 -22.73
CA PRO A 314 2.68 -36.67 -21.61
C PRO A 314 4.15 -36.94 -21.97
N TYR A 315 4.87 -35.92 -22.39
CA TYR A 315 6.28 -35.99 -22.76
C TYR A 315 7.13 -35.03 -21.91
N GLY A 316 8.22 -35.57 -21.36
CA GLY A 316 9.13 -34.78 -20.51
C GLY A 316 8.79 -34.84 -19.02
N GLY A 317 9.11 -33.81 -18.28
CA GLY A 317 8.85 -33.69 -16.85
C GLY A 317 7.79 -32.64 -16.54
N LEU A 318 7.45 -32.52 -15.26
CA LEU A 318 6.54 -31.49 -14.73
C LEU A 318 7.18 -30.07 -14.71
N VAL A 319 8.27 -29.89 -15.42
CA VAL A 319 9.04 -28.65 -15.45
C VAL A 319 8.33 -27.58 -16.27
N ASN A 320 8.53 -26.34 -15.87
CA ASN A 320 8.29 -25.22 -16.76
C ASN A 320 9.18 -25.33 -18.00
N TYR A 321 8.61 -25.00 -19.13
CA TYR A 321 9.31 -24.98 -20.42
C TYR A 321 10.65 -24.23 -20.36
N ASP A 322 10.73 -23.17 -19.60
CA ASP A 322 11.95 -22.36 -19.41
C ASP A 322 13.09 -23.08 -18.71
N GLU A 323 12.79 -23.93 -17.74
CA GLU A 323 13.80 -24.71 -17.06
C GLU A 323 14.42 -25.74 -18.02
N TYR A 324 13.65 -26.25 -18.95
CA TYR A 324 14.13 -27.18 -19.99
C TYR A 324 15.17 -26.52 -20.90
N TYR A 325 14.99 -25.25 -21.25
CA TYR A 325 15.94 -24.50 -22.07
C TYR A 325 17.19 -24.07 -21.32
N VAL A 326 17.09 -23.73 -20.06
CA VAL A 326 18.23 -23.34 -19.21
C VAL A 326 19.11 -24.55 -18.87
N SER A 327 18.55 -25.71 -18.68
CA SER A 327 19.30 -26.94 -18.37
C SER A 327 19.99 -27.59 -19.57
N GLY A 328 19.65 -27.20 -20.78
CA GLY A 328 20.24 -27.71 -22.03
C GLY A 328 21.63 -27.16 -22.38
N GLY A 329 22.31 -26.50 -21.49
CA GLY A 329 23.76 -26.26 -21.57
C GLY A 329 24.23 -25.16 -22.49
N GLY A 330 23.36 -24.29 -22.93
CA GLY A 330 23.88 -23.25 -23.78
C GLY A 330 22.94 -22.10 -24.01
N VAL A 331 23.23 -20.99 -23.63
CA VAL A 331 22.67 -19.69 -24.02
C VAL A 331 21.17 -19.57 -23.72
N ASN A 332 20.92 -18.88 -22.66
CA ASN A 332 19.63 -18.31 -22.34
C ASN A 332 19.17 -17.38 -23.49
N VAL A 333 18.53 -17.94 -24.51
CA VAL A 333 18.12 -17.23 -25.73
C VAL A 333 16.92 -16.30 -25.43
N TYR A 334 16.23 -16.51 -24.31
CA TYR A 334 14.95 -15.86 -24.04
C TYR A 334 14.92 -14.96 -22.80
N GLY A 335 16.05 -14.74 -22.14
CA GLY A 335 16.11 -13.84 -21.00
C GLY A 335 15.44 -14.38 -19.72
N LYS A 336 15.86 -13.86 -18.60
CA LYS A 336 15.49 -14.28 -17.25
C LYS A 336 13.99 -14.21 -16.89
N ASN A 337 13.13 -13.68 -17.75
CA ASN A 337 11.74 -13.38 -17.44
C ASN A 337 10.72 -14.40 -17.95
N LEU A 338 11.17 -15.41 -18.66
CA LEU A 338 10.27 -16.45 -19.21
C LEU A 338 10.00 -17.60 -18.23
N THR A 339 10.59 -17.58 -17.06
CA THR A 339 10.71 -18.70 -16.13
C THR A 339 9.46 -19.08 -15.36
N LYS A 340 8.29 -18.52 -15.64
CA LYS A 340 7.18 -18.72 -14.71
C LYS A 340 5.97 -19.46 -15.27
N TYR A 341 5.87 -19.78 -16.57
CA TYR A 341 4.54 -19.79 -17.13
C TYR A 341 4.20 -20.85 -18.19
N TYR A 342 5.03 -21.85 -18.38
CA TYR A 342 4.59 -23.00 -19.14
C TYR A 342 4.04 -24.06 -18.22
N GLY A 343 2.74 -24.24 -18.29
CA GLY A 343 2.06 -25.28 -17.59
C GLY A 343 2.01 -26.57 -18.41
N THR A 344 1.80 -27.67 -17.72
CA THR A 344 1.40 -28.91 -18.33
C THR A 344 -0.07 -28.81 -18.74
N CYS A 345 -0.37 -28.96 -20.02
CA CYS A 345 -1.75 -28.93 -20.51
C CYS A 345 -2.50 -30.20 -20.09
N LEU A 346 -3.54 -30.03 -19.32
CA LEU A 346 -4.53 -31.06 -18.99
C LEU A 346 -5.71 -30.95 -19.95
N ARG A 347 -6.31 -32.09 -20.27
CA ARG A 347 -7.54 -32.17 -21.01
C ARG A 347 -8.50 -33.14 -20.28
N ASP A 348 -9.75 -32.75 -20.13
CA ASP A 348 -10.77 -33.64 -19.55
C ASP A 348 -11.53 -34.45 -20.61
N ILE A 349 -12.40 -35.34 -20.16
CA ILE A 349 -13.24 -36.20 -21.02
C ILE A 349 -14.16 -35.41 -21.96
N ASN A 350 -14.45 -34.16 -21.62
CA ASN A 350 -15.30 -33.28 -22.41
C ASN A 350 -14.52 -32.54 -23.50
N GLY A 351 -13.18 -32.66 -23.49
CA GLY A 351 -12.28 -31.99 -24.41
C GLY A 351 -11.87 -30.57 -23.93
N ASP A 352 -12.29 -30.16 -22.75
CA ASP A 352 -11.88 -28.90 -22.18
C ASP A 352 -10.44 -28.95 -21.67
N HIS A 353 -9.74 -27.82 -21.74
CA HIS A 353 -8.32 -27.71 -21.44
C HIS A 353 -8.06 -26.77 -20.29
N LEU A 354 -7.03 -27.09 -19.49
CA LEU A 354 -6.56 -26.27 -18.39
C LEU A 354 -5.06 -26.49 -18.18
N TYR A 355 -4.32 -25.45 -17.81
CA TYR A 355 -2.92 -25.61 -17.47
C TYR A 355 -2.72 -25.97 -15.99
N MET A 356 -1.95 -27.03 -15.76
CA MET A 356 -1.38 -27.36 -14.46
C MET A 356 0.00 -26.71 -14.34
N LEU A 357 0.19 -25.87 -13.33
CA LEU A 357 1.42 -25.10 -13.13
C LEU A 357 2.31 -25.77 -12.10
N THR A 358 3.61 -25.81 -12.41
CA THR A 358 4.64 -26.33 -11.51
C THR A 358 5.74 -25.29 -11.37
N ASN A 359 5.96 -24.81 -10.14
CA ASN A 359 6.97 -23.81 -9.84
C ASN A 359 8.37 -24.43 -9.83
N PHE A 360 9.37 -23.59 -10.07
CA PHE A 360 10.79 -23.96 -10.06
C PHE A 360 11.25 -24.62 -8.73
N GLY A 361 10.66 -24.23 -7.59
CA GLY A 361 10.98 -24.77 -6.28
C GLY A 361 10.50 -26.19 -5.99
N VAL A 362 9.65 -26.79 -6.85
CA VAL A 362 9.10 -28.12 -6.64
C VAL A 362 10.16 -29.18 -6.88
N ASP A 363 10.47 -30.02 -5.90
CA ASP A 363 11.56 -31.02 -5.92
C ASP A 363 11.34 -32.15 -6.94
N TYR A 364 10.09 -32.60 -7.12
CA TYR A 364 9.71 -33.64 -8.11
C TYR A 364 9.39 -33.07 -9.51
N ARG A 365 9.64 -31.82 -9.78
CA ARG A 365 9.33 -31.18 -11.08
C ARG A 365 10.00 -31.83 -12.28
N ARG A 366 11.11 -32.55 -12.07
CA ARG A 366 11.84 -33.27 -13.12
C ARG A 366 11.41 -34.73 -13.29
N HIS A 367 10.46 -35.17 -12.49
CA HIS A 367 9.91 -36.48 -12.69
C HIS A 367 9.13 -36.55 -14.01
N SER A 368 9.15 -37.73 -14.64
CA SER A 368 8.40 -37.95 -15.87
C SER A 368 6.92 -37.68 -15.66
N LEU A 369 6.28 -37.12 -16.67
CA LEU A 369 4.85 -36.91 -16.68
C LEU A 369 4.13 -38.29 -16.59
N PRO A 370 3.14 -38.42 -15.70
CA PRO A 370 2.38 -39.65 -15.61
C PRO A 370 1.49 -39.84 -16.85
N MET A 371 1.36 -41.10 -17.26
CA MET A 371 0.51 -41.49 -18.36
C MET A 371 -0.87 -41.91 -17.85
N GLY A 372 -1.83 -41.99 -18.76
CA GLY A 372 -3.18 -42.46 -18.46
C GLY A 372 -4.12 -41.31 -18.05
N SER A 373 -5.28 -41.68 -17.55
CA SER A 373 -6.31 -40.73 -17.13
C SER A 373 -6.68 -40.91 -15.67
N GLY A 374 -7.22 -39.89 -15.05
CA GLY A 374 -7.58 -39.95 -13.64
C GLY A 374 -8.01 -38.59 -13.10
N THR A 375 -7.42 -38.19 -11.98
CA THR A 375 -7.74 -36.90 -11.32
C THR A 375 -6.48 -36.09 -11.05
N VAL A 376 -6.65 -34.79 -11.05
CA VAL A 376 -5.64 -33.86 -10.56
C VAL A 376 -6.26 -32.99 -9.48
N THR A 377 -5.65 -32.98 -8.29
CA THR A 377 -6.08 -32.16 -7.16
C THR A 377 -5.10 -31.01 -6.98
N GLY A 378 -5.60 -29.84 -6.65
CA GLY A 378 -4.75 -28.66 -6.39
C GLY A 378 -5.56 -27.42 -6.06
N ILE A 379 -4.85 -26.34 -5.88
CA ILE A 379 -5.45 -25.03 -5.68
C ILE A 379 -5.76 -24.42 -7.05
N LEU A 380 -7.01 -23.97 -7.22
CA LEU A 380 -7.43 -23.26 -8.42
C LEU A 380 -6.88 -21.85 -8.41
N THR A 381 -6.22 -21.45 -9.50
CA THR A 381 -5.65 -20.10 -9.66
C THR A 381 -6.09 -19.49 -10.97
N ARG A 382 -5.85 -18.17 -11.08
CA ARG A 382 -5.98 -17.43 -12.32
C ARG A 382 -4.73 -16.58 -12.46
N GLU A 383 -3.93 -16.85 -13.47
CA GLU A 383 -2.63 -16.25 -13.66
C GLU A 383 -2.51 -15.69 -15.09
N TYR A 384 -1.84 -14.57 -15.20
CA TYR A 384 -1.55 -13.90 -16.45
C TYR A 384 -0.05 -13.92 -16.75
N ASN A 385 0.30 -14.22 -17.97
CA ASN A 385 1.66 -14.11 -18.44
C ASN A 385 1.80 -12.95 -19.43
N SER A 386 2.61 -11.95 -19.11
CA SER A 386 2.84 -10.79 -19.96
C SER A 386 3.39 -11.12 -21.36
N ASN A 387 4.04 -12.29 -21.54
CA ASN A 387 4.61 -12.72 -22.82
C ASN A 387 3.65 -13.55 -23.67
N PHE A 388 2.70 -14.23 -23.03
CA PHE A 388 1.80 -15.19 -23.68
C PHE A 388 0.32 -14.85 -23.56
N GLY A 389 0.00 -13.82 -22.76
CA GLY A 389 -1.37 -13.45 -22.47
C GLY A 389 -2.01 -14.38 -21.42
N GLU A 390 -3.32 -14.49 -21.49
CA GLU A 390 -4.08 -15.37 -20.60
C GLU A 390 -3.84 -16.85 -21.00
N MET A 391 -3.50 -17.66 -20.01
CA MET A 391 -3.31 -19.10 -20.16
C MET A 391 -4.64 -19.86 -19.91
N GLY A 392 -5.73 -19.39 -20.53
CA GLY A 392 -7.09 -19.83 -20.22
C GLY A 392 -7.67 -19.08 -19.01
N ALA A 393 -8.96 -19.31 -18.71
CA ALA A 393 -9.65 -18.65 -17.62
C ALA A 393 -9.11 -19.09 -16.25
N PHE A 394 -8.65 -20.35 -16.12
CA PHE A 394 -8.17 -20.91 -14.85
C PHE A 394 -6.92 -21.75 -15.08
N GLN A 395 -6.15 -21.94 -14.00
CA GLN A 395 -5.02 -22.84 -13.88
C GLN A 395 -5.16 -23.63 -12.56
N ILE A 396 -4.47 -24.77 -12.46
CA ILE A 396 -4.40 -25.54 -11.21
C ILE A 396 -2.94 -25.70 -10.77
N ARG A 397 -2.69 -25.53 -9.48
CA ARG A 397 -1.39 -25.81 -8.85
C ARG A 397 -1.54 -26.95 -7.87
N HIS A 398 -0.97 -28.10 -8.21
CA HIS A 398 -0.88 -29.25 -7.30
C HIS A 398 0.01 -28.91 -6.10
N LEU A 399 -0.25 -29.51 -4.96
CA LEU A 399 0.51 -29.29 -3.73
C LEU A 399 1.53 -30.41 -3.47
N THR A 400 1.27 -31.61 -3.96
CA THR A 400 2.16 -32.77 -3.88
C THR A 400 2.10 -33.57 -5.17
N GLN A 401 3.12 -34.42 -5.41
CA GLN A 401 3.12 -35.30 -6.57
C GLN A 401 1.95 -36.32 -6.58
N ALA A 402 1.56 -36.79 -5.39
CA ALA A 402 0.47 -37.79 -5.24
C ALA A 402 -0.91 -37.22 -5.66
N GLU A 403 -1.05 -35.91 -5.75
CA GLU A 403 -2.27 -35.26 -6.20
C GLU A 403 -2.45 -35.26 -7.72
N ILE A 404 -1.40 -35.66 -8.46
CA ILE A 404 -1.47 -35.98 -9.89
C ILE A 404 -1.73 -37.47 -10.02
N ALA A 405 -2.97 -37.85 -9.77
CA ALA A 405 -3.37 -39.25 -9.67
C ALA A 405 -3.89 -39.77 -11.03
N LEU A 406 -3.00 -39.93 -11.99
CA LEU A 406 -3.27 -40.52 -13.29
C LEU A 406 -2.87 -42.01 -13.29
N ASP A 407 -3.74 -42.84 -13.80
CA ASP A 407 -3.55 -44.32 -13.85
C ASP A 407 -3.18 -44.74 -15.27
N PRO A 408 -1.95 -45.23 -15.50
CA PRO A 408 -1.50 -45.67 -16.82
C PRO A 408 -2.24 -46.91 -17.34
N SER A 409 -2.92 -47.67 -16.49
CA SER A 409 -3.74 -48.80 -16.89
C SER A 409 -5.12 -48.37 -17.42
N ARG A 410 -5.56 -47.14 -17.13
CA ARG A 410 -6.77 -46.59 -17.74
C ARG A 410 -6.45 -46.17 -19.17
N GLU A 411 -7.01 -46.88 -20.14
CA GLU A 411 -6.89 -46.45 -21.53
C GLU A 411 -7.36 -45.00 -21.64
N ASN A 412 -6.53 -44.17 -22.26
CA ASN A 412 -6.90 -42.82 -22.65
C ASN A 412 -8.01 -42.91 -23.69
N SER A 413 -9.25 -42.98 -23.25
CA SER A 413 -10.40 -43.00 -24.17
C SER A 413 -10.47 -41.70 -25.01
N PHE A 414 -9.75 -40.69 -24.60
CA PHE A 414 -9.64 -39.37 -25.24
C PHE A 414 -8.58 -39.36 -26.36
N SER A 415 -7.59 -40.23 -26.34
CA SER A 415 -6.50 -40.25 -27.31
C SER A 415 -6.92 -40.76 -28.70
N LYS A 416 -8.11 -41.31 -28.81
CA LYS A 416 -8.70 -41.71 -30.09
C LYS A 416 -9.40 -40.59 -30.86
N VAL A 417 -9.56 -39.42 -30.22
CA VAL A 417 -9.99 -38.23 -30.94
C VAL A 417 -8.75 -37.65 -31.60
N LEU A 418 -8.72 -37.61 -32.93
CA LEU A 418 -7.75 -36.85 -33.68
C LEU A 418 -7.84 -35.38 -33.21
N VAL A 419 -6.91 -34.97 -32.38
CA VAL A 419 -6.78 -33.56 -32.00
C VAL A 419 -6.18 -32.85 -33.20
N GLU A 420 -6.98 -32.10 -33.93
CA GLU A 420 -6.42 -31.07 -34.82
C GLU A 420 -5.72 -30.04 -33.95
N TRP A 421 -4.41 -30.10 -33.94
CA TRP A 421 -3.59 -29.12 -33.28
C TRP A 421 -3.66 -27.79 -34.04
N THR A 422 -4.49 -26.90 -33.62
CA THR A 422 -4.34 -25.50 -33.99
C THR A 422 -3.24 -24.93 -33.13
N CYS A 423 -1.98 -25.00 -33.60
CA CYS A 423 -0.90 -24.24 -33.01
C CYS A 423 -1.26 -22.76 -33.15
N VAL A 424 -1.84 -22.20 -32.12
CA VAL A 424 -1.85 -20.75 -31.98
C VAL A 424 -0.42 -20.35 -31.70
N LYS A 425 0.26 -19.80 -32.75
CA LYS A 425 1.60 -19.27 -32.58
C LYS A 425 1.57 -18.23 -31.45
N PRO A 426 2.28 -18.42 -30.35
CA PRO A 426 2.38 -17.38 -29.35
C PRO A 426 2.97 -16.10 -29.96
N ALA A 427 2.52 -14.94 -29.52
CA ALA A 427 3.12 -13.68 -29.94
C ALA A 427 4.62 -13.71 -29.61
N GLY A 428 5.48 -13.58 -30.64
CA GLY A 428 6.93 -13.69 -30.52
C GLY A 428 7.56 -14.99 -31.03
N PHE A 429 6.76 -15.92 -31.55
CA PHE A 429 7.29 -17.12 -32.20
C PHE A 429 8.15 -16.72 -33.43
N LYS A 430 9.43 -17.04 -33.39
CA LYS A 430 10.35 -16.78 -34.53
C LYS A 430 10.23 -17.91 -35.52
N GLU A 431 9.85 -17.60 -36.76
CA GLU A 431 9.96 -18.53 -37.88
C GLU A 431 11.43 -18.93 -38.09
N GLY A 432 11.68 -20.24 -38.25
CA GLY A 432 13.02 -20.77 -38.54
C GLY A 432 13.70 -21.49 -37.38
N VAL A 433 13.10 -21.59 -36.22
CA VAL A 433 13.56 -22.51 -35.17
C VAL A 433 12.93 -23.87 -35.44
N THR A 434 13.72 -24.88 -35.75
CA THR A 434 13.27 -26.24 -35.93
C THR A 434 12.83 -26.78 -34.57
N HIS A 435 11.54 -26.80 -34.30
CA HIS A 435 10.98 -27.57 -33.22
C HIS A 435 10.98 -29.03 -33.67
N VAL A 436 11.91 -29.82 -33.14
CA VAL A 436 11.90 -31.27 -33.37
C VAL A 436 10.72 -31.80 -32.59
N ALA A 437 9.66 -32.15 -33.29
CA ALA A 437 8.63 -33.00 -32.70
C ALA A 437 9.30 -34.29 -32.25
N PRO A 438 9.02 -34.79 -31.04
CA PRO A 438 9.55 -36.11 -30.63
C PRO A 438 9.13 -37.14 -31.64
N THR A 439 10.10 -37.80 -32.22
CA THR A 439 9.84 -39.00 -33.02
C THR A 439 9.33 -40.06 -32.07
N THR A 440 8.08 -40.43 -32.26
CA THR A 440 7.54 -41.67 -31.68
C THR A 440 8.37 -42.83 -32.21
N GLY A 441 9.21 -43.43 -31.34
CA GLY A 441 9.80 -44.72 -31.55
C GLY A 441 8.90 -45.80 -30.96
#